data_2f0be913fcf5a2efb06aa3a8853976f2
#
_entry.id   2f0be913fcf5a2efb06aa3a8853976f2
#
_cell.length_a   1.000
_cell.length_b   1.000
_cell.length_c   1.000
_cell.angle_alpha   90.00
_cell.angle_beta   90.00
_cell.angle_gamma   90.00
#
_symmetry.space_group_name_H-M   'P 1'
#
loop_
_entity.id
_entity.type
_entity.pdbx_description
1 polymer ?
#
loop_
_entity_poly.entity_id
_entity_poly.type
_entity_poly.pdbx_seq_one_letter_code
_entity_poly.pdbx_strand_id
1 'polypeptide(L)'
;MSTTAVKENEPVLAAPKPEDLAAVLIAKNRPQRPSALSTSVTFGWRAMLKIKHVPEQLFDVTAFPIMMTLMFTYLFGGALSGSPTEYLQFLLPGIMASSILMITMYTGISVNTDIEKGVFDRFRTLPIWRPSAMVGYLLGDMLRYLIASVVILGVGLIMGFRPGGGVGGVAAAILLLLAFSFAFSWIWTMFGLLLRSEKSVMGVSMMVLFPLTFLSNIYVDPKTMPGWLQAFVDVNPVTHVVAAVRSMMSGDWDGGEITWVLIAGGVILAIFGTLTMRLYNRK
;
A
#
# COMPACT_ATOMS: atom_id res chain seq x y z
N MET A 1 37.66 -34.36 -39.25
CA MET A 1 38.69 -33.65 -38.52
C MET A 1 38.63 -32.17 -38.97
N SER A 2 37.96 -31.32 -38.21
CA SER A 2 37.95 -29.88 -38.46
C SER A 2 38.02 -29.24 -37.11
N THR A 3 39.20 -28.68 -36.81
CA THR A 3 39.57 -28.04 -35.57
C THR A 3 39.04 -26.61 -35.62
N THR A 4 38.01 -26.31 -34.84
CA THR A 4 37.47 -24.99 -34.70
C THR A 4 38.40 -24.15 -33.79
N ALA A 5 39.09 -23.17 -34.36
CA ALA A 5 39.93 -22.23 -33.66
C ALA A 5 39.06 -21.33 -32.77
N VAL A 6 39.28 -21.39 -31.48
CA VAL A 6 38.74 -20.48 -30.49
C VAL A 6 39.35 -19.11 -30.72
N LYS A 7 38.54 -18.10 -31.04
CA LYS A 7 38.96 -16.70 -31.12
C LYS A 7 39.25 -16.18 -29.71
N GLU A 8 40.52 -16.16 -29.37
CA GLU A 8 41.11 -15.45 -28.25
C GLU A 8 41.27 -13.97 -28.65
N ASN A 9 40.29 -13.13 -28.34
CA ASN A 9 40.43 -11.67 -28.39
C ASN A 9 39.32 -10.99 -27.58
N GLU A 10 39.30 -11.28 -26.27
CA GLU A 10 38.76 -10.32 -25.35
C GLU A 10 39.85 -9.37 -24.89
N PRO A 11 39.69 -8.03 -24.96
CA PRO A 11 40.71 -7.12 -24.44
C PRO A 11 40.77 -7.34 -22.92
N VAL A 12 41.86 -7.95 -22.48
CA VAL A 12 42.25 -7.99 -21.07
C VAL A 12 42.32 -6.54 -20.61
N LEU A 13 41.33 -6.07 -19.87
CA LEU A 13 41.36 -4.76 -19.22
C LEU A 13 42.65 -4.71 -18.39
N ALA A 14 43.66 -3.96 -18.88
CA ALA A 14 44.92 -3.78 -18.18
C ALA A 14 44.65 -3.31 -16.76
N ALA A 15 45.22 -3.99 -15.78
CA ALA A 15 45.06 -3.59 -14.38
C ALA A 15 45.43 -2.11 -14.23
N PRO A 16 44.64 -1.29 -13.56
CA PRO A 16 44.92 0.13 -13.41
C PRO A 16 46.27 0.32 -12.72
N LYS A 17 47.08 1.23 -13.23
CA LYS A 17 48.39 1.52 -12.65
C LYS A 17 48.24 1.97 -11.20
N PRO A 18 49.17 1.64 -10.29
CA PRO A 18 49.15 2.08 -8.89
C PRO A 18 48.97 3.58 -8.72
N GLU A 19 49.51 4.35 -9.66
CA GLU A 19 49.41 5.81 -9.72
C GLU A 19 47.98 6.30 -9.96
N ASP A 20 47.22 5.61 -10.83
CA ASP A 20 45.82 5.91 -11.13
C ASP A 20 44.94 5.57 -9.91
N LEU A 21 45.25 4.47 -9.23
CA LEU A 21 44.56 4.09 -7.98
C LEU A 21 44.84 5.10 -6.86
N ALA A 22 46.08 5.55 -6.72
CA ALA A 22 46.45 6.58 -5.75
C ALA A 22 45.76 7.92 -6.07
N ALA A 23 45.70 8.32 -7.34
CA ALA A 23 44.98 9.53 -7.77
C ALA A 23 43.48 9.47 -7.47
N VAL A 24 42.84 8.32 -7.69
CA VAL A 24 41.42 8.10 -7.36
C VAL A 24 41.18 8.12 -5.86
N LEU A 25 42.07 7.55 -5.06
CA LEU A 25 41.97 7.54 -3.58
C LEU A 25 42.24 8.91 -2.96
N ILE A 26 43.09 9.74 -3.60
CA ILE A 26 43.41 11.10 -3.16
C ILE A 26 42.40 12.11 -3.70
N ALA A 27 41.59 11.75 -4.71
CA ALA A 27 40.57 12.63 -5.25
C ALA A 27 39.58 13.05 -4.12
N LYS A 28 39.75 14.31 -3.71
CA LYS A 28 39.01 14.96 -2.59
C LYS A 28 37.50 15.15 -2.87
N ASN A 29 37.07 14.79 -4.08
CA ASN A 29 35.68 14.84 -4.51
C ASN A 29 34.91 13.57 -4.07
N ARG A 30 34.67 13.47 -2.76
CA ARG A 30 33.63 12.51 -2.31
C ARG A 30 32.30 12.96 -2.90
N PRO A 31 31.59 12.10 -3.64
CA PRO A 31 30.26 12.44 -4.14
C PRO A 31 29.40 12.91 -2.97
N GLN A 32 28.71 14.02 -3.15
CA GLN A 32 27.81 14.55 -2.12
C GLN A 32 26.78 13.50 -1.75
N ARG A 33 26.50 13.36 -0.46
CA ARG A 33 25.46 12.43 0.01
C ARG A 33 24.14 12.82 -0.63
N PRO A 34 23.43 11.92 -1.32
CA PRO A 34 22.15 12.25 -1.93
C PRO A 34 21.16 12.68 -0.85
N SER A 35 20.28 13.64 -1.18
CA SER A 35 19.27 14.12 -0.23
C SER A 35 18.29 13.01 0.15
N ALA A 36 17.70 13.12 1.34
CA ALA A 36 16.69 12.16 1.82
C ALA A 36 15.52 12.02 0.84
N LEU A 37 15.07 13.15 0.26
CA LEU A 37 13.99 13.17 -0.74
C LEU A 37 14.39 12.44 -2.03
N SER A 38 15.55 12.77 -2.61
CA SER A 38 16.05 12.13 -3.84
C SER A 38 16.16 10.62 -3.65
N THR A 39 16.69 10.19 -2.51
CA THR A 39 16.86 8.76 -2.20
C THR A 39 15.51 8.06 -2.05
N SER A 40 14.56 8.66 -1.31
CA SER A 40 13.22 8.09 -1.14
C SER A 40 12.47 7.98 -2.46
N VAL A 41 12.56 8.99 -3.33
CA VAL A 41 11.97 8.96 -4.67
C VAL A 41 12.60 7.87 -5.54
N THR A 42 13.92 7.69 -5.48
CA THR A 42 14.61 6.62 -6.21
C THR A 42 14.14 5.23 -5.76
N PHE A 43 13.97 5.01 -4.45
CA PHE A 43 13.43 3.76 -3.94
C PHE A 43 11.95 3.58 -4.29
N GLY A 44 11.16 4.65 -4.28
CA GLY A 44 9.78 4.64 -4.77
C GLY A 44 9.70 4.26 -6.25
N TRP A 45 10.54 4.85 -7.09
CA TRP A 45 10.65 4.49 -8.50
C TRP A 45 11.02 3.02 -8.72
N ARG A 46 11.97 2.50 -7.92
CA ARG A 46 12.32 1.08 -7.94
C ARG A 46 11.12 0.19 -7.56
N ALA A 47 10.35 0.59 -6.55
CA ALA A 47 9.14 -0.13 -6.15
C ALA A 47 8.09 -0.13 -7.27
N MET A 48 7.93 0.98 -7.99
CA MET A 48 7.04 1.08 -9.17
C MET A 48 7.48 0.16 -10.30
N LEU A 49 8.77 0.11 -10.61
CA LEU A 49 9.30 -0.81 -11.62
C LEU A 49 9.06 -2.27 -11.25
N LYS A 50 9.12 -2.62 -9.96
CA LYS A 50 8.79 -3.96 -9.47
C LYS A 50 7.33 -4.31 -9.76
N ILE A 51 6.40 -3.37 -9.58
CA ILE A 51 4.97 -3.54 -9.90
C ILE A 51 4.77 -3.87 -11.38
N LYS A 52 5.49 -3.17 -12.28
CA LYS A 52 5.42 -3.41 -13.73
C LYS A 52 5.88 -4.81 -14.13
N HIS A 53 6.81 -5.40 -13.39
CA HIS A 53 7.38 -6.72 -13.70
C HIS A 53 6.69 -7.89 -12.99
N VAL A 54 5.71 -7.61 -12.10
CA VAL A 54 4.91 -8.63 -11.42
C VAL A 54 3.43 -8.34 -11.65
N PRO A 55 2.93 -8.59 -12.88
CA PRO A 55 1.54 -8.26 -13.24
C PRO A 55 0.50 -9.04 -12.41
N GLU A 56 0.88 -10.18 -11.84
CA GLU A 56 0.02 -10.97 -10.96
C GLU A 56 -0.46 -10.16 -9.75
N GLN A 57 0.40 -9.34 -9.14
CA GLN A 57 0.02 -8.49 -8.01
C GLN A 57 -0.96 -7.38 -8.42
N LEU A 58 -0.86 -6.85 -9.64
CA LEU A 58 -1.84 -5.90 -10.15
C LEU A 58 -3.18 -6.57 -10.45
N PHE A 59 -3.16 -7.80 -10.95
CA PHE A 59 -4.37 -8.56 -11.20
C PHE A 59 -5.13 -8.83 -9.89
N ASP A 60 -4.47 -9.32 -8.85
CA ASP A 60 -5.08 -9.57 -7.54
C ASP A 60 -5.67 -8.30 -6.93
N VAL A 61 -4.95 -7.19 -7.03
CA VAL A 61 -5.34 -5.88 -6.48
C VAL A 61 -6.54 -5.28 -7.21
N THR A 62 -6.78 -5.65 -8.47
CA THR A 62 -7.88 -5.11 -9.30
C THR A 62 -9.00 -6.12 -9.52
N ALA A 63 -8.67 -7.35 -9.87
CA ALA A 63 -9.66 -8.38 -10.22
C ALA A 63 -10.55 -8.77 -9.03
N PHE A 64 -9.97 -8.95 -7.84
CA PHE A 64 -10.72 -9.33 -6.66
C PHE A 64 -11.74 -8.26 -6.24
N PRO A 65 -11.40 -6.95 -6.12
CA PRO A 65 -12.38 -5.90 -5.83
C PRO A 65 -13.47 -5.77 -6.91
N ILE A 66 -13.11 -5.91 -8.18
CA ILE A 66 -14.09 -5.88 -9.29
C ILE A 66 -15.07 -7.03 -9.14
N MET A 67 -14.56 -8.25 -8.93
CA MET A 67 -15.40 -9.43 -8.72
C MET A 67 -16.31 -9.26 -7.50
N MET A 68 -15.79 -8.75 -6.38
CA MET A 68 -16.56 -8.46 -5.18
C MET A 68 -17.65 -7.42 -5.45
N THR A 69 -17.32 -6.32 -6.14
CA THR A 69 -18.29 -5.29 -6.50
C THR A 69 -19.41 -5.87 -7.34
N LEU A 70 -19.09 -6.62 -8.40
CA LEU A 70 -20.08 -7.27 -9.27
C LEU A 70 -20.94 -8.26 -8.50
N MET A 71 -20.29 -9.17 -7.77
CA MET A 71 -20.96 -10.24 -7.03
C MET A 71 -21.94 -9.66 -5.99
N PHE A 72 -21.46 -8.78 -5.12
CA PHE A 72 -22.33 -8.22 -4.08
C PHE A 72 -23.44 -7.34 -4.66
N THR A 73 -23.15 -6.51 -5.67
CA THR A 73 -24.13 -5.64 -6.29
C THR A 73 -25.27 -6.43 -6.93
N TYR A 74 -24.97 -7.47 -7.70
CA TYR A 74 -26.01 -8.22 -8.42
C TYR A 74 -26.68 -9.33 -7.59
N LEU A 75 -25.95 -9.96 -6.65
CA LEU A 75 -26.54 -10.99 -5.79
C LEU A 75 -27.38 -10.39 -4.65
N PHE A 76 -26.90 -9.33 -4.03
CA PHE A 76 -27.51 -8.80 -2.82
C PHE A 76 -28.23 -7.47 -3.02
N GLY A 77 -27.98 -6.74 -4.11
CA GLY A 77 -28.53 -5.40 -4.33
C GLY A 77 -30.05 -5.35 -4.31
N GLY A 78 -30.70 -6.32 -4.93
CA GLY A 78 -32.17 -6.41 -4.91
C GLY A 78 -32.73 -6.71 -3.52
N ALA A 79 -32.05 -7.54 -2.73
CA ALA A 79 -32.53 -7.96 -1.39
C ALA A 79 -32.24 -6.90 -0.32
N LEU A 80 -31.13 -6.17 -0.41
CA LEU A 80 -30.68 -5.24 0.64
C LEU A 80 -31.16 -3.80 0.42
N SER A 81 -31.32 -3.36 -0.83
CA SER A 81 -31.64 -1.96 -1.16
C SER A 81 -32.72 -1.81 -2.24
N GLY A 82 -33.42 -2.90 -2.56
CA GLY A 82 -34.49 -2.88 -3.57
C GLY A 82 -34.00 -2.83 -5.02
N SER A 83 -32.81 -2.32 -5.28
CA SER A 83 -32.19 -2.33 -6.63
C SER A 83 -30.67 -2.48 -6.57
N PRO A 84 -30.05 -3.12 -7.58
CA PRO A 84 -28.60 -3.23 -7.68
C PRO A 84 -27.90 -1.85 -7.74
N THR A 85 -28.50 -0.89 -8.43
CA THR A 85 -27.91 0.45 -8.61
C THR A 85 -27.90 1.24 -7.30
N GLU A 86 -28.96 1.13 -6.50
CA GLU A 86 -29.05 1.79 -5.19
C GLU A 86 -28.06 1.19 -4.20
N TYR A 87 -27.98 -0.13 -4.16
CA TYR A 87 -26.99 -0.80 -3.32
C TYR A 87 -25.55 -0.47 -3.72
N LEU A 88 -25.28 -0.29 -5.01
CA LEU A 88 -23.95 0.09 -5.50
C LEU A 88 -23.50 1.45 -4.94
N GLN A 89 -24.41 2.42 -4.76
CA GLN A 89 -24.06 3.72 -4.16
C GLN A 89 -23.56 3.55 -2.72
N PHE A 90 -24.13 2.63 -1.99
CA PHE A 90 -23.73 2.30 -0.63
C PHE A 90 -22.45 1.48 -0.58
N LEU A 91 -22.34 0.46 -1.44
CA LEU A 91 -21.30 -0.57 -1.43
C LEU A 91 -19.95 -0.08 -1.93
N LEU A 92 -19.91 0.68 -3.04
CA LEU A 92 -18.68 0.98 -3.77
C LEU A 92 -17.62 1.73 -2.92
N PRO A 93 -17.97 2.78 -2.15
CA PRO A 93 -17.02 3.43 -1.25
C PRO A 93 -16.41 2.46 -0.23
N GLY A 94 -17.21 1.52 0.27
CA GLY A 94 -16.77 0.47 1.20
C GLY A 94 -15.82 -0.53 0.57
N ILE A 95 -16.15 -1.05 -0.63
CA ILE A 95 -15.26 -1.95 -1.38
C ILE A 95 -13.94 -1.26 -1.70
N MET A 96 -13.97 0.01 -2.09
CA MET A 96 -12.75 0.77 -2.37
C MET A 96 -11.88 0.89 -1.12
N ALA A 97 -12.46 1.25 0.01
CA ALA A 97 -11.72 1.38 1.27
C ALA A 97 -11.14 0.02 1.73
N SER A 98 -11.95 -1.05 1.74
CA SER A 98 -11.50 -2.38 2.15
C SER A 98 -10.40 -2.93 1.25
N SER A 99 -10.53 -2.74 -0.05
CA SER A 99 -9.53 -3.21 -1.02
C SER A 99 -8.18 -2.54 -0.79
N ILE A 100 -8.17 -1.22 -0.60
CA ILE A 100 -6.93 -0.48 -0.35
C ILE A 100 -6.31 -0.90 0.98
N LEU A 101 -7.11 -1.07 2.04
CA LEU A 101 -6.62 -1.56 3.33
C LEU A 101 -6.02 -2.97 3.22
N MET A 102 -6.63 -3.86 2.45
CA MET A 102 -6.06 -5.19 2.17
C MET A 102 -4.71 -5.10 1.43
N ILE A 103 -4.59 -4.18 0.48
CA ILE A 103 -3.33 -3.97 -0.26
C ILE A 103 -2.20 -3.50 0.68
N THR A 104 -2.50 -2.81 1.79
CA THR A 104 -1.47 -2.30 2.71
C THR A 104 -0.58 -3.40 3.29
N MET A 105 -1.06 -4.63 3.41
CA MET A 105 -0.25 -5.75 3.91
C MET A 105 0.95 -6.08 3.01
N TYR A 106 0.86 -5.79 1.70
CA TYR A 106 1.96 -6.06 0.77
C TYR A 106 3.21 -5.23 1.06
N THR A 107 3.08 -4.09 1.75
CA THR A 107 4.23 -3.33 2.26
C THR A 107 5.06 -4.18 3.22
N GLY A 108 4.42 -4.82 4.20
CA GLY A 108 5.07 -5.71 5.15
C GLY A 108 5.70 -6.93 4.49
N ILE A 109 4.97 -7.56 3.57
CA ILE A 109 5.47 -8.69 2.78
C ILE A 109 6.71 -8.29 1.97
N SER A 110 6.67 -7.15 1.30
CA SER A 110 7.80 -6.65 0.49
C SER A 110 9.04 -6.39 1.33
N VAL A 111 8.88 -5.80 2.51
CA VAL A 111 9.97 -5.56 3.46
C VAL A 111 10.56 -6.89 3.96
N ASN A 112 9.73 -7.84 4.34
CA ASN A 112 10.17 -9.16 4.80
C ASN A 112 10.93 -9.93 3.70
N THR A 113 10.40 -9.96 2.48
CA THR A 113 11.03 -10.60 1.31
C THR A 113 12.42 -10.00 1.02
N ASP A 114 12.57 -8.68 1.11
CA ASP A 114 13.87 -8.02 0.87
C ASP A 114 14.86 -8.30 2.02
N ILE A 115 14.39 -8.53 3.23
CA ILE A 115 15.21 -9.00 4.36
C ILE A 115 15.68 -10.43 4.10
N GLU A 116 14.78 -11.35 3.75
CA GLU A 116 15.12 -12.74 3.44
C GLU A 116 16.14 -12.86 2.29
N LYS A 117 16.04 -12.00 1.29
CA LYS A 117 16.97 -11.93 0.14
C LYS A 117 18.29 -11.21 0.44
N GLY A 118 18.53 -10.74 1.67
CA GLY A 118 19.74 -10.01 2.05
C GLY A 118 19.92 -8.65 1.35
N VAL A 119 18.86 -8.14 0.71
CA VAL A 119 18.89 -6.83 0.03
C VAL A 119 19.02 -5.70 1.06
N PHE A 120 18.48 -5.90 2.23
CA PHE A 120 18.51 -4.95 3.34
C PHE A 120 19.93 -4.67 3.82
N ASP A 121 20.80 -5.68 3.92
CA ASP A 121 22.19 -5.53 4.34
C ASP A 121 22.99 -4.67 3.36
N ARG A 122 22.67 -4.80 2.07
CA ARG A 122 23.27 -3.94 1.02
C ARG A 122 22.86 -2.48 1.18
N PHE A 123 21.62 -2.18 1.57
CA PHE A 123 21.19 -0.79 1.80
C PHE A 123 21.87 -0.16 3.01
N ARG A 124 22.20 -0.94 4.03
CA ARG A 124 22.91 -0.46 5.23
C ARG A 124 24.36 -0.04 4.96
N THR A 125 24.98 -0.58 3.93
CA THR A 125 26.37 -0.20 3.53
C THR A 125 26.40 1.07 2.69
N LEU A 126 25.26 1.53 2.16
CA LEU A 126 25.20 2.74 1.37
C LEU A 126 25.18 4.00 2.26
N PRO A 127 25.85 5.09 1.85
CA PRO A 127 25.88 6.37 2.56
C PRO A 127 24.58 7.17 2.33
N ILE A 128 23.43 6.58 2.59
CA ILE A 128 22.08 7.15 2.38
C ILE A 128 21.37 7.38 3.70
N TRP A 129 20.30 8.16 3.66
CA TRP A 129 19.41 8.29 4.80
C TRP A 129 18.70 6.96 5.06
N ARG A 130 18.94 6.37 6.23
CA ARG A 130 18.48 5.00 6.56
C ARG A 130 16.99 4.75 6.35
N PRO A 131 16.04 5.65 6.73
CA PRO A 131 14.62 5.46 6.51
C PRO A 131 14.19 5.50 5.04
N SER A 132 15.04 5.98 4.12
CA SER A 132 14.68 6.19 2.71
C SER A 132 14.17 4.93 2.00
N ALA A 133 14.71 3.77 2.36
CA ALA A 133 14.23 2.50 1.82
C ALA A 133 12.77 2.23 2.24
N MET A 134 12.45 2.38 3.54
CA MET A 134 11.09 2.19 4.07
C MET A 134 10.10 3.19 3.47
N VAL A 135 10.46 4.47 3.47
CA VAL A 135 9.64 5.52 2.87
C VAL A 135 9.45 5.26 1.37
N GLY A 136 10.47 4.76 0.68
CA GLY A 136 10.38 4.40 -0.73
C GLY A 136 9.36 3.28 -1.01
N TYR A 137 9.30 2.24 -0.18
CA TYR A 137 8.27 1.20 -0.31
C TYR A 137 6.87 1.78 -0.14
N LEU A 138 6.66 2.58 0.91
CA LEU A 138 5.38 3.21 1.18
C LEU A 138 4.92 4.16 0.06
N LEU A 139 5.86 4.92 -0.53
CA LEU A 139 5.56 5.78 -1.68
C LEU A 139 5.19 4.96 -2.93
N GLY A 140 5.87 3.84 -3.17
CA GLY A 140 5.53 2.91 -4.25
C GLY A 140 4.13 2.32 -4.07
N ASP A 141 3.76 1.98 -2.83
CA ASP A 141 2.44 1.44 -2.52
C ASP A 141 1.33 2.49 -2.64
N MET A 142 1.60 3.78 -2.36
CA MET A 142 0.61 4.85 -2.59
C MET A 142 0.16 4.92 -4.05
N LEU A 143 1.07 4.69 -5.00
CA LEU A 143 0.67 4.61 -6.41
C LEU A 143 -0.23 3.39 -6.66
N ARG A 144 0.07 2.26 -6.04
CA ARG A 144 -0.77 1.05 -6.13
C ARG A 144 -2.17 1.31 -5.58
N TYR A 145 -2.28 2.00 -4.44
CA TYR A 145 -3.56 2.39 -3.86
C TYR A 145 -4.34 3.33 -4.79
N LEU A 146 -3.64 4.29 -5.41
CA LEU A 146 -4.25 5.21 -6.36
C LEU A 146 -4.78 4.48 -7.60
N ILE A 147 -3.98 3.56 -8.19
CA ILE A 147 -4.40 2.75 -9.33
C ILE A 147 -5.63 1.92 -8.96
N ALA A 148 -5.61 1.24 -7.83
CA ALA A 148 -6.75 0.46 -7.36
C ALA A 148 -8.00 1.32 -7.18
N SER A 149 -7.87 2.51 -6.56
CA SER A 149 -8.97 3.46 -6.40
C SER A 149 -9.59 3.87 -7.73
N VAL A 150 -8.74 4.23 -8.69
CA VAL A 150 -9.19 4.66 -10.04
C VAL A 150 -9.88 3.53 -10.79
N VAL A 151 -9.35 2.31 -10.71
CA VAL A 151 -9.95 1.14 -11.37
C VAL A 151 -11.31 0.80 -10.76
N ILE A 152 -11.39 0.72 -9.42
CA ILE A 152 -12.66 0.39 -8.73
C ILE A 152 -13.70 1.47 -9.02
N LEU A 153 -13.32 2.74 -8.93
CA LEU A 153 -14.21 3.86 -9.26
C LEU A 153 -14.65 3.82 -10.73
N GLY A 154 -13.73 3.55 -11.65
CA GLY A 154 -14.04 3.44 -13.09
C GLY A 154 -15.07 2.33 -13.37
N VAL A 155 -14.89 1.16 -12.78
CA VAL A 155 -15.87 0.06 -12.88
C VAL A 155 -17.20 0.47 -12.25
N GLY A 156 -17.19 1.09 -11.08
CA GLY A 156 -18.40 1.58 -10.42
C GLY A 156 -19.16 2.59 -11.29
N LEU A 157 -18.46 3.54 -11.94
CA LEU A 157 -19.08 4.52 -12.84
C LEU A 157 -19.74 3.85 -14.06
N ILE A 158 -19.11 2.81 -14.62
CA ILE A 158 -19.67 2.00 -15.71
C ILE A 158 -20.93 1.27 -15.24
N MET A 159 -20.93 0.74 -14.00
CA MET A 159 -22.07 0.04 -13.41
C MET A 159 -23.21 0.97 -12.96
N GLY A 160 -23.02 2.30 -13.02
CA GLY A 160 -24.05 3.28 -12.67
C GLY A 160 -23.84 3.97 -11.32
N PHE A 161 -22.64 3.89 -10.71
CA PHE A 161 -22.30 4.71 -9.56
C PHE A 161 -22.30 6.20 -9.93
N ARG A 162 -22.95 7.04 -9.11
CA ARG A 162 -23.04 8.49 -9.33
C ARG A 162 -22.76 9.23 -8.03
N PRO A 163 -21.48 9.65 -7.81
CA PRO A 163 -21.09 10.34 -6.61
C PRO A 163 -21.75 11.73 -6.52
N GLY A 164 -22.58 11.95 -5.49
CA GLY A 164 -23.24 13.24 -5.23
C GLY A 164 -22.27 14.36 -4.90
N GLY A 165 -21.11 14.04 -4.28
CA GLY A 165 -20.03 14.97 -3.96
C GLY A 165 -19.21 15.43 -5.17
N GLY A 166 -19.54 14.94 -6.38
CA GLY A 166 -18.83 15.29 -7.60
C GLY A 166 -17.36 14.91 -7.59
N VAL A 167 -16.58 15.51 -8.50
CA VAL A 167 -15.13 15.24 -8.62
C VAL A 167 -14.38 15.66 -7.36
N GLY A 168 -14.77 16.77 -6.72
CA GLY A 168 -14.13 17.26 -5.50
C GLY A 168 -14.28 16.31 -4.32
N GLY A 169 -15.49 15.79 -4.07
CA GLY A 169 -15.75 14.82 -3.02
C GLY A 169 -15.02 13.51 -3.25
N VAL A 170 -15.01 13.00 -4.49
CA VAL A 170 -14.27 11.80 -4.86
C VAL A 170 -12.76 11.96 -4.67
N ALA A 171 -12.19 13.08 -5.12
CA ALA A 171 -10.76 13.36 -4.96
C ALA A 171 -10.37 13.46 -3.48
N ALA A 172 -11.17 14.14 -2.67
CA ALA A 172 -10.95 14.27 -1.23
C ALA A 172 -11.04 12.90 -0.52
N ALA A 173 -12.04 12.06 -0.89
CA ALA A 173 -12.19 10.71 -0.36
C ALA A 173 -10.98 9.82 -0.68
N ILE A 174 -10.49 9.87 -1.93
CA ILE A 174 -9.27 9.14 -2.33
C ILE A 174 -8.05 9.65 -1.55
N LEU A 175 -7.87 10.96 -1.40
CA LEU A 175 -6.75 11.53 -0.65
C LEU A 175 -6.78 11.14 0.83
N LEU A 176 -7.95 11.17 1.47
CA LEU A 176 -8.12 10.72 2.85
C LEU A 176 -7.76 9.25 2.99
N LEU A 177 -8.25 8.41 2.07
CA LEU A 177 -7.98 6.97 2.06
C LEU A 177 -6.50 6.67 1.84
N LEU A 178 -5.83 7.37 0.93
CA LEU A 178 -4.39 7.26 0.72
C LEU A 178 -3.60 7.65 1.98
N ALA A 179 -3.97 8.77 2.61
CA ALA A 179 -3.32 9.24 3.83
C ALA A 179 -3.46 8.24 5.00
N PHE A 180 -4.68 7.72 5.20
CA PHE A 180 -4.92 6.70 6.23
C PHE A 180 -4.19 5.40 5.93
N SER A 181 -4.24 4.91 4.70
CA SER A 181 -3.58 3.68 4.28
C SER A 181 -2.06 3.78 4.36
N PHE A 182 -1.47 4.95 4.10
CA PHE A 182 -0.07 5.21 4.35
C PHE A 182 0.28 5.03 5.84
N ALA A 183 -0.50 5.60 6.73
CA ALA A 183 -0.31 5.42 8.18
C ALA A 183 -0.50 3.96 8.61
N PHE A 184 -1.53 3.30 8.08
CA PHE A 184 -1.88 1.92 8.39
C PHE A 184 -0.82 0.91 7.90
N SER A 185 -0.15 1.19 6.78
CA SER A 185 0.94 0.36 6.24
C SER A 185 2.13 0.22 7.18
N TRP A 186 2.35 1.16 8.11
CA TRP A 186 3.42 1.06 9.09
C TRP A 186 3.22 -0.10 10.08
N ILE A 187 1.97 -0.50 10.33
CA ILE A 187 1.66 -1.69 11.14
C ILE A 187 2.27 -2.92 10.46
N TRP A 188 2.01 -3.10 9.19
CA TRP A 188 2.50 -4.25 8.43
C TRP A 188 4.00 -4.19 8.19
N THR A 189 4.56 -2.99 8.01
CA THR A 189 6.01 -2.80 7.94
C THR A 189 6.70 -3.27 9.21
N MET A 190 6.13 -2.97 10.38
CA MET A 190 6.61 -3.49 11.66
C MET A 190 6.56 -5.02 11.72
N PHE A 191 5.44 -5.64 11.32
CA PHE A 191 5.34 -7.10 11.26
C PHE A 191 6.30 -7.71 10.24
N GLY A 192 6.54 -7.03 9.11
CA GLY A 192 7.54 -7.43 8.11
C GLY A 192 8.96 -7.49 8.69
N LEU A 193 9.29 -6.60 9.65
CA LEU A 193 10.55 -6.64 10.38
C LEU A 193 10.60 -7.72 11.47
N LEU A 194 9.47 -8.02 12.12
CA LEU A 194 9.42 -8.92 13.27
C LEU A 194 9.31 -10.40 12.88
N LEU A 195 8.55 -10.69 11.84
CA LEU A 195 8.23 -12.06 11.45
C LEU A 195 9.33 -12.66 10.56
N ARG A 196 9.45 -13.98 10.60
CA ARG A 196 10.55 -14.72 9.95
C ARG A 196 10.32 -15.03 8.48
N SER A 197 9.08 -15.00 8.02
CA SER A 197 8.75 -15.36 6.63
C SER A 197 7.59 -14.52 6.08
N GLU A 198 7.61 -14.32 4.77
CA GLU A 198 6.54 -13.61 4.06
C GLU A 198 5.18 -14.28 4.27
N LYS A 199 5.13 -15.63 4.35
CA LYS A 199 3.91 -16.39 4.65
C LYS A 199 3.34 -16.07 6.04
N SER A 200 4.23 -15.88 7.03
CA SER A 200 3.83 -15.49 8.38
C SER A 200 3.29 -14.06 8.42
N VAL A 201 3.90 -13.14 7.68
CA VAL A 201 3.40 -11.76 7.55
C VAL A 201 2.01 -11.77 6.92
N MET A 202 1.83 -12.50 5.82
CA MET A 202 0.55 -12.64 5.14
C MET A 202 -0.53 -13.23 6.06
N GLY A 203 -0.20 -14.33 6.78
CA GLY A 203 -1.14 -14.99 7.68
C GLY A 203 -1.61 -14.09 8.81
N VAL A 204 -0.68 -13.39 9.49
CA VAL A 204 -1.02 -12.45 10.57
C VAL A 204 -1.83 -11.26 10.03
N SER A 205 -1.44 -10.72 8.86
CA SER A 205 -2.17 -9.62 8.23
C SER A 205 -3.60 -10.01 7.90
N MET A 206 -3.83 -11.17 7.30
CA MET A 206 -5.16 -11.67 6.99
C MET A 206 -5.99 -11.95 8.24
N MET A 207 -5.38 -12.50 9.29
CA MET A 207 -6.06 -12.76 10.57
C MET A 207 -6.59 -11.46 11.20
N VAL A 208 -5.95 -10.32 10.97
CA VAL A 208 -6.38 -9.02 11.48
C VAL A 208 -7.30 -8.30 10.48
N LEU A 209 -6.91 -8.22 9.22
CA LEU A 209 -7.65 -7.46 8.20
C LEU A 209 -9.02 -8.07 7.89
N PHE A 210 -9.10 -9.41 7.86
CA PHE A 210 -10.35 -10.08 7.51
C PHE A 210 -11.49 -9.74 8.49
N PRO A 211 -11.33 -9.91 9.82
CA PRO A 211 -12.35 -9.46 10.76
C PRO A 211 -12.63 -7.96 10.69
N LEU A 212 -11.60 -7.12 10.59
CA LEU A 212 -11.79 -5.68 10.53
C LEU A 212 -12.59 -5.23 9.30
N THR A 213 -12.42 -5.87 8.17
CA THR A 213 -13.16 -5.51 6.94
C THR A 213 -14.54 -6.14 6.86
N PHE A 214 -14.70 -7.41 7.26
CA PHE A 214 -16.00 -8.08 7.18
C PHE A 214 -16.95 -7.70 8.32
N LEU A 215 -16.42 -7.41 9.51
CA LEU A 215 -17.22 -6.93 10.64
C LEU A 215 -17.18 -5.38 10.70
N SER A 216 -17.66 -4.75 9.63
CA SER A 216 -17.71 -3.29 9.44
C SER A 216 -18.97 -2.91 8.69
N ASN A 217 -19.15 -1.63 8.42
CA ASN A 217 -20.26 -1.08 7.65
C ASN A 217 -20.06 -1.12 6.11
N ILE A 218 -19.18 -1.98 5.61
CA ILE A 218 -18.89 -2.06 4.16
C ILE A 218 -20.09 -2.66 3.41
N TYR A 219 -20.56 -3.82 3.86
CA TYR A 219 -21.51 -4.65 3.12
C TYR A 219 -22.96 -4.46 3.56
N VAL A 220 -23.18 -4.16 4.83
CA VAL A 220 -24.51 -4.11 5.46
C VAL A 220 -24.58 -2.90 6.40
N ASP A 221 -25.75 -2.27 6.49
CA ASP A 221 -26.00 -1.19 7.46
C ASP A 221 -25.90 -1.73 8.90
N PRO A 222 -25.06 -1.13 9.75
CA PRO A 222 -24.91 -1.55 11.15
C PRO A 222 -26.22 -1.63 11.94
N LYS A 223 -27.21 -0.80 11.59
CA LYS A 223 -28.53 -0.80 12.25
C LYS A 223 -29.30 -2.12 12.11
N THR A 224 -28.95 -2.93 11.12
CA THR A 224 -29.56 -4.25 10.88
C THR A 224 -28.86 -5.38 11.62
N MET A 225 -27.74 -5.10 12.27
CA MET A 225 -26.90 -6.10 12.95
C MET A 225 -27.38 -6.35 14.41
N PRO A 226 -27.05 -7.50 15.01
CA PRO A 226 -27.25 -7.74 16.44
C PRO A 226 -26.44 -6.74 17.29
N GLY A 227 -26.94 -6.35 18.48
CA GLY A 227 -26.35 -5.28 19.30
C GLY A 227 -24.88 -5.49 19.69
N TRP A 228 -24.46 -6.74 19.96
CA TRP A 228 -23.05 -7.04 20.25
C TRP A 228 -22.13 -6.76 19.04
N LEU A 229 -22.64 -6.97 17.82
CA LEU A 229 -21.89 -6.72 16.60
C LEU A 229 -21.87 -5.22 16.27
N GLN A 230 -22.96 -4.49 16.53
CA GLN A 230 -22.98 -3.03 16.42
C GLN A 230 -21.89 -2.41 17.29
N ALA A 231 -21.76 -2.82 18.56
CA ALA A 231 -20.73 -2.31 19.45
C ALA A 231 -19.28 -2.56 18.93
N PHE A 232 -19.05 -3.67 18.25
CA PHE A 232 -17.76 -3.93 17.58
C PHE A 232 -17.56 -3.03 16.38
N VAL A 233 -18.59 -2.89 15.54
CA VAL A 233 -18.56 -2.06 14.33
C VAL A 233 -18.33 -0.58 14.68
N ASP A 234 -18.92 -0.09 15.76
CA ASP A 234 -18.78 1.30 16.23
C ASP A 234 -17.37 1.65 16.69
N VAL A 235 -16.57 0.67 17.13
CA VAL A 235 -15.16 0.87 17.55
C VAL A 235 -14.18 0.56 16.42
N ASN A 236 -14.65 -0.09 15.36
CA ASN A 236 -13.81 -0.56 14.28
C ASN A 236 -13.28 0.60 13.41
N PRO A 237 -11.95 0.79 13.31
CA PRO A 237 -11.37 1.87 12.52
C PRO A 237 -11.75 1.82 11.03
N VAL A 238 -12.00 0.63 10.49
CA VAL A 238 -12.43 0.47 9.10
C VAL A 238 -13.81 1.06 8.88
N THR A 239 -14.72 0.92 9.86
CA THR A 239 -16.07 1.52 9.81
C THR A 239 -16.00 3.03 9.65
N HIS A 240 -15.15 3.70 10.43
CA HIS A 240 -14.98 5.15 10.38
C HIS A 240 -14.36 5.61 9.04
N VAL A 241 -13.36 4.87 8.55
CA VAL A 241 -12.77 5.14 7.22
C VAL A 241 -13.82 5.05 6.12
N VAL A 242 -14.63 3.99 6.14
CA VAL A 242 -15.70 3.78 5.14
C VAL A 242 -16.78 4.86 5.27
N ALA A 243 -17.19 5.22 6.49
CA ALA A 243 -18.17 6.28 6.73
C ALA A 243 -17.66 7.63 6.20
N ALA A 244 -16.42 8.00 6.49
CA ALA A 244 -15.80 9.23 6.00
C ALA A 244 -15.70 9.25 4.47
N VAL A 245 -15.23 8.17 3.85
CA VAL A 245 -15.12 8.05 2.38
C VAL A 245 -16.49 8.14 1.73
N ARG A 246 -17.49 7.46 2.31
CA ARG A 246 -18.86 7.48 1.81
C ARG A 246 -19.48 8.87 1.91
N SER A 247 -19.34 9.56 3.05
CA SER A 247 -19.85 10.93 3.24
C SER A 247 -19.25 11.94 2.28
N MET A 248 -17.95 11.84 2.00
CA MET A 248 -17.29 12.70 1.01
C MET A 248 -17.78 12.42 -0.41
N MET A 249 -17.97 11.14 -0.77
CA MET A 249 -18.46 10.76 -2.09
C MET A 249 -19.94 11.10 -2.32
N SER A 250 -20.78 11.05 -1.26
CA SER A 250 -22.17 11.50 -1.33
C SER A 250 -22.32 13.03 -1.35
N GLY A 251 -21.35 13.75 -0.80
CA GLY A 251 -21.37 15.21 -0.69
C GLY A 251 -21.82 15.72 0.69
N ASP A 252 -22.11 14.83 1.65
CA ASP A 252 -22.61 15.20 2.98
C ASP A 252 -21.54 15.65 3.99
N TRP A 253 -20.28 15.36 3.70
CA TRP A 253 -19.09 15.79 4.45
C TRP A 253 -19.21 15.66 5.98
N ASP A 254 -19.24 14.45 6.50
CA ASP A 254 -19.23 14.20 7.94
C ASP A 254 -17.85 14.58 8.55
N GLY A 255 -17.77 15.79 9.10
CA GLY A 255 -16.56 16.32 9.73
C GLY A 255 -16.11 15.52 10.94
N GLY A 256 -17.01 14.84 11.66
CA GLY A 256 -16.69 13.99 12.80
C GLY A 256 -15.91 12.77 12.37
N GLU A 257 -16.41 12.02 11.39
CA GLU A 257 -15.76 10.84 10.84
C GLU A 257 -14.41 11.16 10.18
N ILE A 258 -14.36 12.26 9.42
CA ILE A 258 -13.12 12.71 8.77
C ILE A 258 -12.04 13.04 9.83
N THR A 259 -12.41 13.78 10.88
CA THR A 259 -11.50 14.14 11.97
C THR A 259 -11.02 12.89 12.72
N TRP A 260 -11.92 11.96 13.01
CA TRP A 260 -11.58 10.70 13.66
C TRP A 260 -10.54 9.92 12.85
N VAL A 261 -10.75 9.77 11.54
CA VAL A 261 -9.83 9.06 10.63
C VAL A 261 -8.44 9.73 10.60
N LEU A 262 -8.38 11.07 10.56
CA LEU A 262 -7.13 11.81 10.58
C LEU A 262 -6.37 11.62 11.91
N ILE A 263 -7.09 11.69 13.04
CA ILE A 263 -6.50 11.49 14.37
C ILE A 263 -6.00 10.03 14.50
N ALA A 264 -6.84 9.06 14.17
CA ALA A 264 -6.47 7.65 14.21
C ALA A 264 -5.25 7.35 13.32
N GLY A 265 -5.23 7.86 12.09
CA GLY A 265 -4.08 7.75 11.19
C GLY A 265 -2.83 8.39 11.79
N GLY A 266 -2.93 9.58 12.38
CA GLY A 266 -1.83 10.26 13.06
C GLY A 266 -1.28 9.45 14.24
N VAL A 267 -2.16 8.88 15.06
CA VAL A 267 -1.76 8.02 16.21
C VAL A 267 -1.09 6.75 15.72
N ILE A 268 -1.65 6.07 14.73
CA ILE A 268 -1.05 4.86 14.13
C ILE A 268 0.35 5.19 13.59
N LEU A 269 0.49 6.27 12.84
CA LEU A 269 1.78 6.68 12.28
C LEU A 269 2.80 7.02 13.39
N ALA A 270 2.40 7.73 14.43
CA ALA A 270 3.28 8.09 15.53
C ALA A 270 3.76 6.86 16.31
N ILE A 271 2.88 5.92 16.59
CA ILE A 271 3.20 4.70 17.35
C ILE A 271 4.01 3.73 16.47
N PHE A 272 3.40 3.27 15.37
CA PHE A 272 3.99 2.21 14.56
C PHE A 272 5.16 2.69 13.70
N GLY A 273 5.15 3.94 13.23
CA GLY A 273 6.28 4.54 12.55
C GLY A 273 7.51 4.62 13.47
N THR A 274 7.32 5.07 14.71
CA THR A 274 8.41 5.14 15.70
C THR A 274 8.92 3.74 16.07
N LEU A 275 8.03 2.78 16.34
CA LEU A 275 8.39 1.40 16.65
C LEU A 275 9.15 0.74 15.50
N THR A 276 8.66 0.89 14.28
CA THR A 276 9.29 0.36 13.07
C THR A 276 10.69 0.92 12.89
N MET A 277 10.87 2.25 13.06
CA MET A 277 12.19 2.87 12.97
C MET A 277 13.15 2.41 14.06
N ARG A 278 12.67 2.22 15.29
CA ARG A 278 13.49 1.65 16.37
C ARG A 278 13.93 0.21 16.08
N LEU A 279 13.01 -0.63 15.60
CA LEU A 279 13.31 -2.01 15.19
C LEU A 279 14.30 -2.05 14.03
N TYR A 280 14.09 -1.20 13.04
CA TYR A 280 14.98 -1.08 11.88
C TYR A 280 16.41 -0.70 12.26
N ASN A 281 16.58 0.20 13.22
CA ASN A 281 17.90 0.64 13.67
C ASN A 281 18.61 -0.38 14.57
N ARG A 282 17.87 -1.34 15.16
CA ARG A 282 18.44 -2.40 16.03
C ARG A 282 18.88 -3.63 15.25
N LYS A 283 18.29 -3.90 14.10
CA LYS A 283 18.72 -4.94 13.16
C LYS A 283 19.86 -4.45 12.27
#